data_66f15f9eb7b735073b1455cd04323580
#
_entry.id   66f15f9eb7b735073b1455cd04323580
#
_cell.length_a   1.000
_cell.length_b   1.000
_cell.length_c   1.000
_cell.angle_alpha   90.00
_cell.angle_beta   90.00
_cell.angle_gamma   90.00
#
_symmetry.space_group_name_H-M   'P 1'
#
loop_
_entity.id
_entity.type
_entity.pdbx_description
1 polymer ?
#
loop_
_entity_poly.entity_id
_entity_poly.type
_entity_poly.pdbx_seq_one_letter_code
_entity_poly.pdbx_strand_id
1 'polypeptide(L)'
;MLKILLLSLFSFICASEGIILTIDENEYSLYSFFSRYPKKQWGRADSLQKDKMFTDFVKRELCILEAKKLGLQNDPGVAVKIRDRSLQILVNESYEHFVATPLISPADLDAARENAKKELFASHVLIGHAGAY
;
A
#
# COMPACT_ATOMS: atom_id res chain seq x y z
N MET A 1 -15.68 57.57 19.40
CA MET A 1 -14.65 56.74 18.77
C MET A 1 -15.07 55.29 18.90
N LEU A 2 -15.70 54.76 17.87
CA LEU A 2 -16.24 53.38 17.83
C LEU A 2 -15.16 52.50 17.19
N LYS A 3 -14.51 51.59 17.97
CA LYS A 3 -13.57 50.60 17.47
C LYS A 3 -14.37 49.44 16.92
N ILE A 4 -14.42 49.33 15.61
CA ILE A 4 -14.96 48.17 14.90
C ILE A 4 -13.94 47.08 15.02
N LEU A 5 -14.24 46.04 15.81
CA LEU A 5 -13.47 44.82 15.92
C LEU A 5 -13.83 43.93 14.73
N LEU A 6 -12.99 43.96 13.69
CA LEU A 6 -13.13 43.09 12.52
C LEU A 6 -12.72 41.67 12.92
N LEU A 7 -13.69 40.83 13.30
CA LEU A 7 -13.48 39.42 13.56
C LEU A 7 -13.37 38.70 12.20
N SER A 8 -12.14 38.55 11.71
CA SER A 8 -11.89 37.71 10.53
C SER A 8 -12.14 36.27 10.90
N LEU A 9 -13.32 35.79 10.52
CA LEU A 9 -13.67 34.37 10.55
C LEU A 9 -12.83 33.66 9.47
N PHE A 10 -11.65 33.19 9.86
CA PHE A 10 -10.82 32.35 9.01
C PHE A 10 -11.51 30.99 8.97
N SER A 11 -12.43 30.82 8.02
CA SER A 11 -12.99 29.52 7.69
C SER A 11 -11.85 28.65 7.18
N PHE A 12 -11.31 27.81 8.04
CA PHE A 12 -10.42 26.72 7.67
C PHE A 12 -11.24 25.74 6.83
N ILE A 13 -11.26 25.95 5.51
CA ILE A 13 -11.75 24.96 4.57
C ILE A 13 -10.70 23.83 4.60
N CYS A 14 -10.86 22.93 5.54
CA CYS A 14 -10.22 21.62 5.47
C CYS A 14 -10.78 20.98 4.20
N ALA A 15 -9.97 20.91 3.15
CA ALA A 15 -10.29 20.11 1.97
C ALA A 15 -10.46 18.68 2.49
N SER A 16 -11.69 18.22 2.62
CA SER A 16 -12.00 16.84 2.99
C SER A 16 -11.47 15.98 1.83
N GLU A 17 -10.27 15.42 2.00
CA GLU A 17 -9.86 14.29 1.17
C GLU A 17 -11.03 13.31 1.22
N GLY A 18 -11.61 12.98 0.04
CA GLY A 18 -12.90 12.28 -0.03
C GLY A 18 -12.92 11.06 0.88
N ILE A 19 -13.67 11.17 1.97
CA ILE A 19 -13.93 10.05 2.90
C ILE A 19 -14.78 9.04 2.17
N ILE A 20 -14.32 7.78 2.13
CA ILE A 20 -15.00 6.68 1.44
C ILE A 20 -15.60 5.66 2.41
N LEU A 21 -15.17 5.68 3.66
CA LEU A 21 -15.59 4.75 4.68
C LEU A 21 -15.45 5.40 6.06
N THR A 22 -16.45 5.21 6.91
CA THR A 22 -16.39 5.55 8.34
C THR A 22 -16.75 4.31 9.14
N ILE A 23 -15.90 3.98 10.12
CA ILE A 23 -16.15 2.87 11.05
C ILE A 23 -16.01 3.41 12.46
N ASP A 24 -17.09 3.43 13.22
CA ASP A 24 -17.19 4.14 14.50
C ASP A 24 -16.77 5.62 14.32
N GLU A 25 -15.71 6.08 14.99
CA GLU A 25 -15.16 7.43 14.91
C GLU A 25 -13.98 7.54 13.91
N ASN A 26 -13.63 6.45 13.22
CA ASN A 26 -12.49 6.41 12.32
C ASN A 26 -12.92 6.64 10.87
N GLU A 27 -12.35 7.65 10.24
CA GLU A 27 -12.58 8.00 8.86
C GLU A 27 -11.44 7.51 7.97
N TYR A 28 -11.79 6.94 6.82
CA TYR A 28 -10.85 6.42 5.83
C TYR A 28 -11.03 7.13 4.51
N SER A 29 -9.93 7.69 4.02
CA SER A 29 -9.90 8.45 2.78
C SER A 29 -9.63 7.57 1.56
N LEU A 30 -9.87 8.14 0.36
CA LEU A 30 -9.40 7.56 -0.91
C LEU A 30 -7.90 7.28 -0.91
N TYR A 31 -7.11 8.12 -0.24
CA TYR A 31 -5.67 7.90 -0.11
C TYR A 31 -5.38 6.61 0.67
N SER A 32 -6.06 6.37 1.79
CA SER A 32 -5.93 5.15 2.59
C SER A 32 -6.25 3.90 1.78
N PHE A 33 -7.27 3.97 0.92
CA PHE A 33 -7.64 2.87 0.03
C PHE A 33 -6.59 2.65 -1.07
N PHE A 34 -6.19 3.70 -1.79
CA PHE A 34 -5.25 3.58 -2.91
C PHE A 34 -3.80 3.35 -2.50
N SER A 35 -3.42 3.61 -1.25
CA SER A 35 -2.12 3.17 -0.72
C SER A 35 -2.00 1.64 -0.67
N ARG A 36 -3.12 0.95 -0.58
CA ARG A 36 -3.19 -0.52 -0.54
C ARG A 36 -3.52 -1.14 -1.89
N TYR A 37 -4.45 -0.53 -2.62
CA TYR A 37 -4.89 -0.98 -3.94
C TYR A 37 -4.50 0.06 -4.98
N PRO A 38 -3.38 -0.12 -5.71
CA PRO A 38 -2.90 0.89 -6.65
C PRO A 38 -3.97 1.31 -7.66
N LYS A 39 -4.06 2.61 -7.95
CA LYS A 39 -5.05 3.18 -8.90
C LYS A 39 -5.07 2.45 -10.25
N LYS A 40 -3.88 1.99 -10.73
CA LYS A 40 -3.75 1.23 -11.96
C LYS A 40 -4.46 -0.12 -11.88
N GLN A 41 -4.36 -0.81 -10.75
CA GLN A 41 -5.03 -2.09 -10.50
C GLN A 41 -6.55 -1.88 -10.43
N TRP A 42 -7.01 -0.88 -9.67
CA TRP A 42 -8.41 -0.50 -9.58
C TRP A 42 -9.02 -0.15 -10.94
N GLY A 43 -8.29 0.61 -11.79
CA GLY A 43 -8.75 1.01 -13.11
C GLY A 43 -8.91 -0.15 -14.10
N ARG A 44 -8.18 -1.26 -13.91
CA ARG A 44 -8.26 -2.47 -14.75
C ARG A 44 -9.26 -3.52 -14.23
N ALA A 45 -9.67 -3.39 -12.99
CA ALA A 45 -10.57 -4.33 -12.33
C ALA A 45 -12.00 -4.18 -12.86
N ASP A 46 -12.69 -5.31 -13.03
CA ASP A 46 -14.11 -5.35 -13.27
C ASP A 46 -14.93 -5.00 -12.00
N SER A 47 -16.25 -4.97 -12.11
CA SER A 47 -17.14 -4.62 -10.99
C SER A 47 -16.98 -5.58 -9.81
N LEU A 48 -16.95 -6.88 -10.07
CA LEU A 48 -16.83 -7.91 -9.03
C LEU A 48 -15.48 -7.81 -8.30
N GLN A 49 -14.42 -7.57 -9.02
CA GLN A 49 -13.07 -7.38 -8.47
C GLN A 49 -13.00 -6.10 -7.62
N LYS A 50 -13.65 -5.01 -8.06
CA LYS A 50 -13.74 -3.77 -7.28
C LYS A 50 -14.50 -3.96 -5.99
N ASP A 51 -15.64 -4.63 -6.03
CA ASP A 51 -16.43 -4.95 -4.84
C ASP A 51 -15.64 -5.81 -3.86
N LYS A 52 -14.88 -6.79 -4.37
CA LYS A 52 -14.00 -7.62 -3.54
C LYS A 52 -12.90 -6.79 -2.90
N MET A 53 -12.20 -5.93 -3.66
CA MET A 53 -11.13 -5.06 -3.12
C MET A 53 -11.68 -4.15 -2.00
N PHE A 54 -12.84 -3.56 -2.20
CA PHE A 54 -13.46 -2.69 -1.20
C PHE A 54 -13.89 -3.49 0.04
N THR A 55 -14.54 -4.63 -0.16
CA THR A 55 -14.94 -5.52 0.94
C THR A 55 -13.74 -6.01 1.76
N ASP A 56 -12.65 -6.37 1.09
CA ASP A 56 -11.42 -6.81 1.76
C ASP A 56 -10.76 -5.64 2.51
N PHE A 57 -10.84 -4.42 1.99
CA PHE A 57 -10.41 -3.22 2.70
C PHE A 57 -11.20 -3.01 3.99
N VAL A 58 -12.54 -3.01 3.91
CA VAL A 58 -13.42 -2.85 5.07
C VAL A 58 -13.16 -3.91 6.14
N LYS A 59 -13.10 -5.19 5.74
CA LYS A 59 -12.83 -6.31 6.66
C LYS A 59 -11.50 -6.14 7.38
N ARG A 60 -10.47 -5.71 6.67
CA ARG A 60 -9.15 -5.48 7.25
C ARG A 60 -9.15 -4.35 8.27
N GLU A 61 -9.79 -3.23 7.95
CA GLU A 61 -9.87 -2.09 8.87
C GLU A 61 -10.66 -2.46 10.13
N LEU A 62 -11.75 -3.21 9.99
CA LEU A 62 -12.47 -3.78 11.13
C LEU A 62 -11.59 -4.68 12.02
N CYS A 63 -10.82 -5.58 11.40
CA CYS A 63 -9.89 -6.43 12.14
C CYS A 63 -8.80 -5.61 12.88
N ILE A 64 -8.29 -4.54 12.24
CA ILE A 64 -7.29 -3.66 12.87
C ILE A 64 -7.90 -2.93 14.06
N LEU A 65 -9.12 -2.40 13.93
CA LEU A 65 -9.81 -1.72 15.03
C LEU A 65 -10.06 -2.67 16.20
N GLU A 66 -10.51 -3.88 15.92
CA GLU A 66 -10.75 -4.89 16.95
C GLU A 66 -9.45 -5.31 17.64
N ALA A 67 -8.39 -5.54 16.88
CA ALA A 67 -7.07 -5.84 17.43
C ALA A 67 -6.56 -4.72 18.35
N LYS A 68 -6.81 -3.46 18.00
CA LYS A 68 -6.47 -2.30 18.86
C LYS A 68 -7.33 -2.25 20.12
N LYS A 69 -8.64 -2.52 20.03
CA LYS A 69 -9.55 -2.60 21.18
C LYS A 69 -9.09 -3.69 22.17
N LEU A 70 -8.64 -4.82 21.64
CA LEU A 70 -8.08 -5.92 22.44
C LEU A 70 -6.67 -5.64 22.98
N GLY A 71 -6.04 -4.53 22.62
CA GLY A 71 -4.69 -4.15 23.07
C GLY A 71 -3.58 -5.01 22.46
N LEU A 72 -3.83 -5.72 21.34
CA LEU A 72 -2.86 -6.64 20.73
C LEU A 72 -1.58 -5.95 20.26
N GLN A 73 -1.60 -4.66 20.00
CA GLN A 73 -0.40 -3.88 19.69
C GLN A 73 0.61 -3.83 20.85
N ASN A 74 0.14 -4.07 22.09
CA ASN A 74 0.97 -4.08 23.30
C ASN A 74 1.45 -5.49 23.68
N ASP A 75 0.96 -6.53 22.96
CA ASP A 75 1.44 -7.90 23.15
C ASP A 75 2.91 -8.00 22.74
N PRO A 76 3.81 -8.52 23.60
CA PRO A 76 5.24 -8.60 23.29
C PRO A 76 5.54 -9.41 22.03
N GLY A 77 4.81 -10.50 21.77
CA GLY A 77 4.99 -11.33 20.59
C GLY A 77 4.56 -10.63 19.30
N VAL A 78 3.49 -9.82 19.37
CA VAL A 78 3.05 -8.99 18.25
C VAL A 78 4.03 -7.85 17.99
N ALA A 79 4.50 -7.18 19.05
CA ALA A 79 5.46 -6.09 18.96
C ALA A 79 6.78 -6.53 18.29
N VAL A 80 7.30 -7.71 18.65
CA VAL A 80 8.49 -8.29 18.01
C VAL A 80 8.26 -8.50 16.52
N LYS A 81 7.15 -9.12 16.11
CA LYS A 81 6.82 -9.37 14.69
C LYS A 81 6.71 -8.07 13.89
N ILE A 82 6.09 -7.03 14.47
CA ILE A 82 5.99 -5.71 13.83
C ILE A 82 7.38 -5.11 13.65
N ARG A 83 8.21 -5.14 14.69
CA ARG A 83 9.59 -4.65 14.65
C ARG A 83 10.41 -5.37 13.57
N ASP A 84 10.38 -6.69 13.56
CA ASP A 84 11.14 -7.49 12.60
C ASP A 84 10.71 -7.18 11.17
N ARG A 85 9.39 -7.06 10.94
CA ARG A 85 8.88 -6.69 9.63
C ARG A 85 9.28 -5.28 9.21
N SER A 86 9.27 -4.33 10.14
CA SER A 86 9.70 -2.95 9.88
C SER A 86 11.20 -2.88 9.55
N LEU A 87 12.03 -3.63 10.28
CA LEU A 87 13.46 -3.74 10.00
C LEU A 87 13.71 -4.37 8.62
N GLN A 88 12.97 -5.42 8.26
CA GLN A 88 13.10 -6.06 6.95
C GLN A 88 12.79 -5.08 5.80
N ILE A 89 11.72 -4.31 5.94
CA ILE A 89 11.37 -3.27 4.96
C ILE A 89 12.48 -2.22 4.87
N LEU A 90 12.95 -1.72 6.00
CA LEU A 90 14.00 -0.70 6.04
C LEU A 90 15.30 -1.18 5.38
N VAL A 91 15.71 -2.42 5.65
CA VAL A 91 16.90 -3.02 5.04
C VAL A 91 16.74 -3.15 3.52
N ASN A 92 15.59 -3.64 3.05
CA ASN A 92 15.32 -3.80 1.62
C ASN A 92 15.32 -2.44 0.90
N GLU A 93 14.62 -1.45 1.42
CA GLU A 93 14.58 -0.10 0.85
C GLU A 93 15.96 0.57 0.87
N SER A 94 16.72 0.39 1.95
CA SER A 94 18.09 0.92 2.04
C SER A 94 19.00 0.26 1.00
N TYR A 95 18.92 -1.06 0.84
CA TYR A 95 19.69 -1.77 -0.18
C TYR A 95 19.31 -1.31 -1.59
N GLU A 96 18.02 -1.19 -1.88
CA GLU A 96 17.55 -0.72 -3.18
C GLU A 96 18.06 0.70 -3.47
N HIS A 97 17.93 1.61 -2.49
CA HIS A 97 18.32 3.00 -2.65
C HIS A 97 19.83 3.21 -2.76
N PHE A 98 20.63 2.57 -1.88
CA PHE A 98 22.07 2.83 -1.77
C PHE A 98 22.93 1.89 -2.60
N VAL A 99 22.42 0.72 -2.97
CA VAL A 99 23.20 -0.31 -3.66
C VAL A 99 22.63 -0.60 -5.04
N ALA A 100 21.39 -1.07 -5.14
CA ALA A 100 20.83 -1.57 -6.40
C ALA A 100 20.61 -0.43 -7.41
N THR A 101 19.91 0.65 -7.00
CA THR A 101 19.58 1.76 -7.90
C THR A 101 20.82 2.44 -8.51
N PRO A 102 21.91 2.74 -7.77
CA PRO A 102 23.12 3.34 -8.36
C PRO A 102 23.85 2.43 -9.36
N LEU A 103 23.63 1.12 -9.29
CA LEU A 103 24.23 0.15 -10.22
C LEU A 103 23.50 0.05 -11.56
N ILE A 104 22.26 0.56 -11.65
CA ILE A 104 21.44 0.48 -12.86
C ILE A 104 21.77 1.67 -13.75
N SER A 105 22.32 1.39 -14.95
CA SER A 105 22.52 2.45 -15.92
C SER A 105 21.21 2.89 -16.57
N PRO A 106 21.10 4.15 -17.06
CA PRO A 106 19.94 4.59 -17.83
C PRO A 106 19.66 3.70 -19.05
N ALA A 107 20.71 3.20 -19.71
CA ALA A 107 20.57 2.32 -20.86
C ALA A 107 19.96 0.96 -20.48
N ASP A 108 20.34 0.38 -19.34
CA ASP A 108 19.76 -0.87 -18.83
C ASP A 108 18.28 -0.68 -18.48
N LEU A 109 17.94 0.48 -17.90
CA LEU A 109 16.58 0.82 -17.55
C LEU A 109 15.69 0.95 -18.80
N ASP A 110 16.18 1.59 -19.85
CA ASP A 110 15.45 1.73 -21.10
C ASP A 110 15.32 0.38 -21.82
N ALA A 111 16.39 -0.44 -21.85
CA ALA A 111 16.32 -1.80 -22.36
C ALA A 111 15.28 -2.66 -21.60
N ALA A 112 15.26 -2.56 -20.28
CA ALA A 112 14.27 -3.27 -19.46
C ALA A 112 12.83 -2.80 -19.74
N ARG A 113 12.60 -1.50 -19.93
CA ARG A 113 11.30 -0.94 -20.33
C ARG A 113 10.83 -1.45 -21.69
N GLU A 114 11.74 -1.51 -22.66
CA GLU A 114 11.42 -2.06 -23.99
C GLU A 114 11.11 -3.57 -23.92
N ASN A 115 11.88 -4.32 -23.12
CA ASN A 115 11.62 -5.74 -22.93
C ASN A 115 10.30 -6.01 -22.17
N ALA A 116 9.91 -5.16 -21.23
CA ALA A 116 8.64 -5.26 -20.52
C ALA A 116 7.39 -5.06 -21.42
N LYS A 117 7.56 -4.53 -22.62
CA LYS A 117 6.50 -4.41 -23.65
C LYS A 117 6.31 -5.69 -24.45
N LYS A 118 7.24 -6.65 -24.37
CA LYS A 118 7.23 -7.91 -25.12
C LYS A 118 6.61 -8.99 -24.26
N GLU A 119 5.78 -9.82 -24.88
CA GLU A 119 5.27 -11.05 -24.29
C GLU A 119 6.14 -12.21 -24.80
N LEU A 120 6.61 -13.05 -23.88
CA LEU A 120 7.42 -14.21 -24.20
C LEU A 120 6.59 -15.47 -23.97
N PHE A 121 6.46 -16.28 -25.02
CA PHE A 121 5.90 -17.61 -24.93
C PHE A 121 7.05 -18.61 -24.84
N ALA A 122 7.11 -19.35 -23.75
CA ALA A 122 8.12 -20.38 -23.54
C ALA A 122 7.46 -21.70 -23.16
N SER A 123 7.97 -22.80 -23.71
CA SER A 123 7.60 -24.15 -23.32
C SER A 123 8.85 -24.86 -22.80
N HIS A 124 8.70 -25.62 -21.73
CA HIS A 124 9.77 -26.46 -21.24
C HIS A 124 9.28 -27.89 -21.01
N VAL A 125 10.17 -28.83 -21.18
CA VAL A 125 9.94 -30.24 -20.88
C VAL A 125 10.84 -30.63 -19.71
N LEU A 126 10.24 -31.07 -18.62
CA LEU A 126 10.96 -31.60 -17.48
C LEU A 126 11.13 -33.11 -17.64
N ILE A 127 12.36 -33.58 -17.80
CA ILE A 127 12.67 -35.03 -17.84
C ILE A 127 13.23 -35.40 -16.49
N GLY A 128 12.44 -36.15 -15.72
CA GLY A 128 12.86 -36.71 -14.45
C GLY A 128 13.33 -38.17 -14.63
N HIS A 129 14.28 -38.61 -13.82
CA HIS A 129 14.68 -40.00 -13.73
C HIS A 129 14.57 -40.51 -12.29
N ALA A 130 14.47 -41.86 -12.13
CA ALA A 130 14.31 -42.51 -10.83
C ALA A 130 15.56 -42.40 -9.95
N GLY A 131 15.93 -41.25 -9.48
CA GLY A 131 17.13 -40.96 -8.67
C GLY A 131 17.39 -39.47 -8.58
N ALA A 132 16.45 -38.65 -9.05
CA ALA A 132 16.50 -37.18 -9.00
C ALA A 132 15.93 -36.60 -7.70
N TYR A 133 16.12 -37.31 -6.54
CA TYR A 133 15.78 -36.83 -5.21
C TYR A 133 17.00 -36.84 -4.32
#